data_dd23f89a6515c021dde610cdb53604c4
#
_entry.id   dd23f89a6515c021dde610cdb53604c4
#
_cell.length_a   1.000
_cell.length_b   1.000
_cell.length_c   1.000
_cell.angle_alpha   90.00
_cell.angle_beta   90.00
_cell.angle_gamma   90.00
#
_symmetry.space_group_name_H-M   'P 1'
#
loop_
_entity.id
_entity.type
_entity.pdbx_description
1 polymer ?
#
loop_
_entity_poly.entity_id
_entity_poly.type
_entity_poly.pdbx_seq_one_letter_code
_entity_poly.pdbx_strand_id
1 'polypeptide(L)'
;MWDSYDESMTLRLLDEANYDAEMESKVLPALDACMTEGWMDPATVDWNGDALPKLDEPGRLHYCCYDAAKFDALREDGASGVFRGVVVISHGFTEFARKYSEMAWYFLLSGYSVCILEH
;
A
#
# COMPACT_ATOMS: atom_id res chain seq x y z
N MET A 1 1.71 -4.07 -22.56
CA MET A 1 2.88 -3.98 -21.84
C MET A 1 3.43 -2.56 -21.73
N TRP A 2 4.74 -2.38 -21.55
CA TRP A 2 5.30 -1.05 -21.35
C TRP A 2 5.26 -0.16 -22.59
N ASP A 3 5.13 -0.74 -23.78
CA ASP A 3 4.95 -0.03 -25.02
C ASP A 3 3.60 0.70 -25.13
N SER A 4 2.67 0.41 -24.21
CA SER A 4 1.42 1.16 -24.10
C SER A 4 1.51 2.30 -23.08
N TYR A 5 2.70 2.74 -22.77
CA TYR A 5 2.99 3.79 -21.81
C TYR A 5 2.27 5.09 -22.15
N ASP A 6 1.61 5.66 -21.16
CA ASP A 6 0.87 6.91 -21.26
C ASP A 6 1.66 8.01 -20.54
N GLU A 7 2.02 9.06 -21.25
CA GLU A 7 2.78 10.18 -20.70
C GLU A 7 2.08 10.87 -19.55
N SER A 8 0.73 10.89 -19.54
CA SER A 8 -0.03 11.46 -18.42
C SER A 8 0.14 10.67 -17.13
N MET A 9 0.65 9.44 -17.24
CA MET A 9 0.89 8.54 -16.13
C MET A 9 2.38 8.43 -15.78
N THR A 10 3.21 9.36 -16.27
CA THR A 10 4.65 9.35 -16.00
C THR A 10 4.93 9.32 -14.51
N LEU A 11 5.68 8.31 -14.09
CA LEU A 11 6.08 8.15 -12.70
C LEU A 11 7.31 9.00 -12.42
N ARG A 12 7.19 9.92 -11.46
CA ARG A 12 8.31 10.73 -11.02
C ARG A 12 9.00 10.02 -9.85
N LEU A 13 10.23 9.62 -10.06
CA LEU A 13 11.03 9.00 -9.01
C LEU A 13 11.52 10.04 -8.00
N LEU A 14 11.75 9.60 -6.78
CA LEU A 14 12.33 10.43 -5.76
C LEU A 14 13.77 10.76 -6.11
N ASP A 15 14.22 11.96 -5.75
CA ASP A 15 15.59 12.40 -5.98
C ASP A 15 16.53 11.70 -5.00
N GLU A 16 17.47 10.92 -5.51
CA GLU A 16 18.43 10.21 -4.67
C GLU A 16 19.24 11.12 -3.76
N ALA A 17 19.61 12.30 -4.26
CA ALA A 17 20.38 13.27 -3.50
C ALA A 17 19.61 13.84 -2.30
N ASN A 18 18.28 13.85 -2.38
CA ASN A 18 17.40 14.39 -1.34
C ASN A 18 16.43 13.33 -0.81
N TYR A 19 16.78 12.07 -0.94
CA TYR A 19 15.89 10.95 -0.63
C TYR A 19 15.30 11.04 0.77
N ASP A 20 16.14 11.19 1.78
CA ASP A 20 15.67 11.22 3.18
C ASP A 20 14.76 12.42 3.42
N ALA A 21 15.12 13.58 2.88
CA ALA A 21 14.31 14.79 3.02
C ALA A 21 12.94 14.63 2.33
N GLU A 22 12.91 14.04 1.14
CA GLU A 22 11.65 13.79 0.44
C GLU A 22 10.80 12.73 1.15
N MET A 23 11.40 11.69 1.67
CA MET A 23 10.67 10.68 2.45
C MET A 23 10.01 11.31 3.67
N GLU A 24 10.74 12.12 4.42
CA GLU A 24 10.22 12.74 5.64
C GLU A 24 9.20 13.84 5.37
N SER A 25 9.41 14.65 4.34
CA SER A 25 8.57 15.83 4.09
C SER A 25 7.38 15.59 3.18
N LYS A 26 7.45 14.60 2.29
CA LYS A 26 6.40 14.32 1.31
C LYS A 26 5.78 12.94 1.47
N VAL A 27 6.61 11.91 1.45
CA VAL A 27 6.12 10.53 1.33
C VAL A 27 5.43 10.08 2.61
N LEU A 28 6.12 10.10 3.73
CA LEU A 28 5.55 9.61 4.98
C LEU A 28 4.33 10.40 5.44
N PRO A 29 4.31 11.73 5.39
CA PRO A 29 3.11 12.46 5.75
C PRO A 29 1.91 12.15 4.85
N ALA A 30 2.13 12.02 3.54
CA ALA A 30 1.06 11.68 2.61
C ALA A 30 0.53 10.26 2.84
N LEU A 31 1.41 9.31 3.08
CA LEU A 31 1.01 7.93 3.40
C LEU A 31 0.20 7.89 4.70
N ASP A 32 0.66 8.57 5.74
CA ASP A 32 -0.05 8.60 7.01
C ASP A 32 -1.46 9.21 6.85
N ALA A 33 -1.60 10.21 6.01
CA ALA A 33 -2.88 10.88 5.79
C ALA A 33 -3.91 10.01 5.06
N CYS A 34 -3.47 9.06 4.26
CA CYS A 34 -4.36 8.16 3.52
C CYS A 34 -4.40 6.73 4.06
N MET A 35 -3.74 6.48 5.18
CA MET A 35 -3.65 5.15 5.77
C MET A 35 -4.86 4.79 6.62
N THR A 36 -5.27 3.54 6.51
CA THR A 36 -6.16 2.88 7.46
C THR A 36 -5.48 1.61 7.91
N GLU A 37 -5.45 1.37 9.21
CA GLU A 37 -4.86 0.14 9.74
C GLU A 37 -5.86 -0.59 10.65
N GLY A 38 -5.65 -1.88 10.81
CA GLY A 38 -6.51 -2.68 11.66
C GLY A 38 -6.02 -4.12 11.75
N TRP A 39 -6.89 -4.95 12.29
CA TRP A 39 -6.59 -6.36 12.54
C TRP A 39 -7.69 -7.20 11.92
N MET A 40 -7.29 -8.29 11.27
CA MET A 40 -8.20 -9.29 10.74
C MET A 40 -8.12 -10.54 11.59
N ASP A 41 -9.28 -11.14 11.85
CA ASP A 41 -9.32 -12.43 12.49
C ASP A 41 -8.82 -13.52 11.53
N PRO A 42 -8.21 -14.61 12.07
CA PRO A 42 -7.75 -15.69 11.23
C PRO A 42 -8.91 -16.37 10.49
N ALA A 43 -8.60 -16.95 9.35
CA ALA A 43 -9.57 -17.70 8.60
C ALA A 43 -10.10 -18.88 9.41
N THR A 44 -11.39 -19.16 9.27
CA THR A 44 -12.05 -20.31 9.94
C THR A 44 -12.27 -21.48 8.99
N VAL A 45 -12.14 -21.22 7.69
CA VAL A 45 -12.28 -22.23 6.65
C VAL A 45 -11.10 -22.15 5.68
N ASP A 46 -10.80 -23.28 5.04
CA ASP A 46 -9.81 -23.30 3.99
C ASP A 46 -10.42 -22.84 2.65
N TRP A 47 -9.63 -22.86 1.59
CA TRP A 47 -10.06 -22.39 0.28
C TRP A 47 -11.11 -23.30 -0.39
N ASN A 48 -11.31 -24.52 0.13
CA ASN A 48 -12.38 -25.42 -0.30
C ASN A 48 -13.68 -25.23 0.49
N GLY A 49 -13.65 -24.39 1.54
CA GLY A 49 -14.78 -24.20 2.43
C GLY A 49 -14.82 -25.15 3.62
N ASP A 50 -13.81 -25.98 3.79
CA ASP A 50 -13.73 -26.92 4.93
C ASP A 50 -13.20 -26.20 6.17
N ALA A 51 -13.74 -26.57 7.33
CA ALA A 51 -13.37 -25.94 8.60
C ALA A 51 -11.89 -26.20 8.93
N LEU A 52 -11.19 -25.11 9.28
CA LEU A 52 -9.82 -25.21 9.79
C LEU A 52 -9.83 -25.60 11.26
N PRO A 53 -8.75 -26.28 11.74
CA PRO A 53 -8.61 -26.57 13.17
C PRO A 53 -8.66 -25.30 14.01
N LYS A 54 -9.37 -25.36 15.13
CA LYS A 54 -9.37 -24.25 16.10
C LYS A 54 -8.05 -24.24 16.86
N LEU A 55 -7.47 -23.06 16.97
CA LEU A 55 -6.26 -22.85 17.77
C LEU A 55 -6.67 -22.28 19.12
N ASP A 56 -5.95 -22.67 20.19
CA ASP A 56 -6.22 -22.15 21.53
C ASP A 56 -5.97 -20.65 21.59
N GLU A 57 -4.93 -20.17 20.90
CA GLU A 57 -4.59 -18.75 20.80
C GLU A 57 -4.42 -18.36 19.35
N PRO A 58 -5.51 -18.14 18.62
CA PRO A 58 -5.40 -17.77 17.22
C PRO A 58 -4.81 -16.36 17.09
N GLY A 59 -3.78 -16.25 16.27
CA GLY A 59 -3.19 -14.95 15.96
C GLY A 59 -4.13 -14.11 15.11
N ARG A 60 -3.91 -12.79 15.12
CA ARG A 60 -4.61 -11.87 14.25
C ARG A 60 -3.62 -11.29 13.26
N LEU A 61 -4.09 -10.97 12.07
CA LEU A 61 -3.27 -10.39 11.02
C LEU A 61 -3.45 -8.88 11.02
N HIS A 62 -2.35 -8.16 11.17
CA HIS A 62 -2.35 -6.70 11.07
C HIS A 62 -2.30 -6.29 9.60
N TYR A 63 -3.04 -5.25 9.25
CA TYR A 63 -2.98 -4.69 7.90
C TYR A 63 -2.85 -3.18 7.94
N CYS A 64 -2.16 -2.64 6.91
CA CYS A 64 -2.09 -1.22 6.61
C CYS A 64 -2.57 -1.03 5.19
N CYS A 65 -3.60 -0.21 4.98
CA CYS A 65 -4.12 0.09 3.66
C CYS A 65 -4.03 1.57 3.37
N TYR A 66 -3.55 1.91 2.18
CA TYR A 66 -3.42 3.28 1.68
C TYR A 66 -4.43 3.49 0.56
N ASP A 67 -5.29 4.48 0.71
CA ASP A 67 -6.39 4.75 -0.21
C ASP A 67 -5.94 5.70 -1.33
N ALA A 68 -5.96 5.22 -2.57
CA ALA A 68 -5.54 6.01 -3.72
C ALA A 68 -6.40 7.27 -3.92
N ALA A 69 -7.69 7.21 -3.61
CA ALA A 69 -8.56 8.38 -3.76
C ALA A 69 -8.20 9.47 -2.74
N LYS A 70 -7.92 9.10 -1.50
CA LYS A 70 -7.46 10.05 -0.49
C LYS A 70 -6.10 10.64 -0.84
N PHE A 71 -5.20 9.79 -1.32
CA PHE A 71 -3.88 10.22 -1.77
C PHE A 71 -3.98 11.22 -2.92
N ASP A 72 -4.81 10.91 -3.91
CA ASP A 72 -4.99 11.76 -5.08
C ASP A 72 -5.49 13.16 -4.69
N ALA A 73 -6.39 13.24 -3.71
CA ALA A 73 -6.92 14.50 -3.23
C ALA A 73 -5.87 15.38 -2.52
N LEU A 74 -4.78 14.79 -2.05
CA LEU A 74 -3.70 15.49 -1.36
C LEU A 74 -2.58 15.97 -2.29
N ARG A 75 -2.65 15.63 -3.56
CA ARG A 75 -1.59 15.95 -4.51
C ARG A 75 -1.51 17.43 -4.80
N GLU A 76 -0.30 17.97 -4.74
CA GLU A 76 -0.04 19.39 -5.06
C GLU A 76 -0.20 19.70 -6.54
N ASP A 77 0.06 18.71 -7.40
CA ASP A 77 -0.07 18.82 -8.85
C ASP A 77 -1.50 18.56 -9.35
N GLY A 78 -2.45 18.49 -8.42
CA GLY A 78 -3.85 18.25 -8.72
C GLY A 78 -4.21 16.79 -8.76
N ALA A 79 -5.49 16.51 -8.57
CA ALA A 79 -6.01 15.15 -8.59
C ALA A 79 -6.05 14.62 -10.01
N SER A 80 -5.54 13.41 -10.21
CA SER A 80 -5.57 12.76 -11.53
C SER A 80 -6.91 12.11 -11.84
N GLY A 81 -7.62 11.66 -10.80
CA GLY A 81 -8.87 10.93 -10.95
C GLY A 81 -8.73 9.56 -11.58
N VAL A 82 -7.51 9.08 -11.76
CA VAL A 82 -7.26 7.78 -12.40
C VAL A 82 -6.97 6.74 -11.34
N PHE A 83 -7.89 5.79 -11.18
CA PHE A 83 -7.77 4.71 -10.21
C PHE A 83 -7.74 3.38 -10.95
N ARG A 84 -6.70 2.56 -10.69
CA ARG A 84 -6.44 1.34 -11.45
C ARG A 84 -6.74 0.05 -10.71
N GLY A 85 -6.81 0.09 -9.40
CA GLY A 85 -7.08 -1.09 -8.59
C GLY A 85 -6.35 -1.07 -7.26
N VAL A 86 -6.17 -2.25 -6.69
CA VAL A 86 -5.53 -2.44 -5.39
C VAL A 86 -4.37 -3.40 -5.52
N VAL A 87 -3.22 -3.01 -4.98
CA VAL A 87 -2.05 -3.88 -4.87
C VAL A 87 -2.01 -4.41 -3.43
N VAL A 88 -1.94 -5.72 -3.30
CA VAL A 88 -1.82 -6.37 -1.98
C VAL A 88 -0.40 -6.88 -1.83
N ILE A 89 0.27 -6.49 -0.76
CA ILE A 89 1.63 -6.90 -0.45
C ILE A 89 1.59 -7.82 0.77
N SER A 90 2.07 -9.04 0.61
CA SER A 90 2.28 -9.98 1.70
C SER A 90 3.79 -10.11 1.88
N HIS A 91 4.31 -9.50 2.95
CA HIS A 91 5.75 -9.41 3.11
C HIS A 91 6.38 -10.66 3.73
N GLY A 92 7.71 -10.71 3.69
CA GLY A 92 8.47 -11.83 4.23
C GLY A 92 8.55 -11.83 5.76
N PHE A 93 9.15 -12.89 6.29
CA PHE A 93 9.14 -13.20 7.71
C PHE A 93 9.66 -12.08 8.64
N THR A 94 10.72 -11.38 8.25
CA THR A 94 11.34 -10.36 9.08
C THR A 94 11.00 -8.93 8.66
N GLU A 95 10.03 -8.76 7.77
CA GLU A 95 9.70 -7.47 7.22
C GLU A 95 8.48 -6.85 7.90
N PHE A 96 8.28 -5.56 7.69
CA PHE A 96 7.18 -4.79 8.25
C PHE A 96 6.70 -3.74 7.25
N ALA A 97 5.46 -3.27 7.43
CA ALA A 97 4.79 -2.41 6.45
C ALA A 97 5.59 -1.15 6.09
N ARG A 98 6.21 -0.51 7.07
CA ARG A 98 6.94 0.74 6.85
C ARG A 98 8.13 0.59 5.89
N LYS A 99 8.68 -0.61 5.78
CA LYS A 99 9.74 -0.91 4.82
C LYS A 99 9.30 -0.72 3.37
N TYR A 100 8.01 -0.79 3.12
CA TYR A 100 7.44 -0.67 1.77
C TYR A 100 6.91 0.73 1.47
N SER A 101 7.22 1.72 2.29
CA SER A 101 6.67 3.08 2.14
C SER A 101 6.98 3.70 0.78
N GLU A 102 8.21 3.59 0.29
CA GLU A 102 8.57 4.10 -1.02
C GLU A 102 7.81 3.40 -2.13
N MET A 103 7.71 2.07 -2.06
CA MET A 103 6.96 1.29 -3.03
C MET A 103 5.49 1.68 -3.04
N ALA A 104 4.90 1.82 -1.85
CA ALA A 104 3.51 2.25 -1.71
C ALA A 104 3.29 3.63 -2.35
N TRP A 105 4.22 4.54 -2.13
CA TRP A 105 4.17 5.87 -2.73
C TRP A 105 4.08 5.80 -4.25
N TYR A 106 4.92 5.00 -4.89
CA TYR A 106 4.92 4.86 -6.35
C TYR A 106 3.63 4.22 -6.87
N PHE A 107 3.10 3.22 -6.18
CA PHE A 107 1.81 2.63 -6.56
C PHE A 107 0.68 3.64 -6.45
N LEU A 108 0.66 4.43 -5.39
CA LEU A 108 -0.36 5.46 -5.21
C LEU A 108 -0.29 6.54 -6.29
N LEU A 109 0.93 6.96 -6.66
CA LEU A 109 1.13 7.90 -7.77
C LEU A 109 0.60 7.34 -9.08
N SER A 110 0.63 6.03 -9.24
CA SER A 110 0.16 5.33 -10.43
C SER A 110 -1.33 5.01 -10.40
N GLY A 111 -2.03 5.37 -9.34
CA GLY A 111 -3.48 5.17 -9.24
C GLY A 111 -3.90 3.86 -8.56
N TYR A 112 -3.00 3.17 -7.88
CA TYR A 112 -3.30 1.96 -7.13
C TYR A 112 -3.39 2.25 -5.64
N SER A 113 -4.44 1.75 -5.00
CA SER A 113 -4.45 1.62 -3.55
C SER A 113 -3.53 0.48 -3.14
N VAL A 114 -2.97 0.54 -1.96
CA VAL A 114 -2.01 -0.46 -1.48
C VAL A 114 -2.46 -1.00 -0.14
N CYS A 115 -2.53 -2.32 -0.02
CA CYS A 115 -2.79 -2.98 1.25
C CYS A 115 -1.60 -3.87 1.59
N ILE A 116 -1.02 -3.68 2.77
CA ILE A 116 0.11 -4.45 3.24
C ILE A 116 -0.33 -5.31 4.41
N LEU A 117 -0.14 -6.63 4.26
CA LEU A 117 -0.49 -7.60 5.28
C LEU A 117 0.76 -7.95 6.09
N GLU A 118 0.69 -7.75 7.41
CA GLU A 118 1.79 -8.05 8.32
C GLU A 118 1.52 -9.35 9.05
N HIS A 119 2.39 -10.30 8.82
CA HIS A 119 2.29 -11.64 9.44
C HIS A 119 2.73 -11.65 10.89
#